data_08bc417be470d31d1231e9103e4243f1
#
_entry.id   08bc417be470d31d1231e9103e4243f1
#
_cell.length_a   1.000
_cell.length_b   1.000
_cell.length_c   1.000
_cell.angle_alpha   90.00
_cell.angle_beta   90.00
_cell.angle_gamma   90.00
#
_symmetry.space_group_name_H-M   'P 1'
#
loop_
_entity.id
_entity.type
_entity.pdbx_description
1 polymer ?
#
loop_
_entity_poly.entity_id
_entity_poly.type
_entity_poly.pdbx_seq_one_letter_code
_entity_poly.pdbx_strand_id
1 'polypeptide(L)'
;MKKSFKPGTLLSPVPAVMVSCGDGEEKNIITIGWTGIINSDPPITYISVRKSRYSHHIIEKTGEFVVNLTTEKLAFAADYCGVKSGRDVDKFKEMRLTPESADIVKCPMIAQSPVNLECRVIEVKSYPTHD
;
A
#
# COMPACT_ATOMS: atom_id res chain seq x y z
N MET A 1 -17.59 -30.62 12.29
CA MET A 1 -17.57 -30.02 13.63
C MET A 1 -16.78 -28.73 13.59
N LYS A 2 -17.30 -27.67 14.15
CA LYS A 2 -16.57 -26.36 14.26
C LYS A 2 -15.71 -26.33 15.51
N LYS A 3 -14.59 -25.62 15.42
CA LYS A 3 -13.71 -25.36 16.57
C LYS A 3 -13.70 -23.87 16.89
N SER A 4 -13.62 -23.55 18.17
CA SER A 4 -13.46 -22.17 18.63
C SER A 4 -11.96 -21.80 18.70
N PHE A 5 -11.64 -20.61 18.26
CA PHE A 5 -10.30 -20.04 18.32
C PHE A 5 -10.31 -18.76 19.17
N LYS A 6 -9.16 -18.39 19.69
CA LYS A 6 -8.98 -17.05 20.24
C LYS A 6 -9.14 -16.01 19.14
N PRO A 7 -9.59 -14.79 19.47
CA PRO A 7 -9.64 -13.69 18.51
C PRO A 7 -8.29 -13.49 17.82
N GLY A 8 -8.32 -13.26 16.51
CA GLY A 8 -7.12 -13.06 15.71
C GLY A 8 -7.43 -12.45 14.35
N THR A 9 -6.41 -12.18 13.58
CA THR A 9 -6.50 -11.59 12.24
C THR A 9 -6.81 -12.63 11.17
N LEU A 10 -7.95 -13.29 11.30
CA LEU A 10 -8.31 -14.47 10.51
C LEU A 10 -9.16 -14.16 9.27
N LEU A 11 -9.47 -12.88 9.03
CA LEU A 11 -10.24 -12.50 7.86
C LEU A 11 -9.43 -12.73 6.59
N SER A 12 -9.85 -13.69 5.79
CA SER A 12 -9.24 -14.04 4.50
C SER A 12 -10.27 -14.67 3.57
N PRO A 13 -10.09 -14.61 2.24
CA PRO A 13 -8.97 -13.93 1.56
C PRO A 13 -9.04 -12.41 1.67
N VAL A 14 -7.89 -11.76 1.56
CA VAL A 14 -7.77 -10.31 1.46
C VAL A 14 -7.07 -9.94 0.15
N PRO A 15 -7.35 -8.77 -0.44
CA PRO A 15 -6.59 -8.32 -1.60
C PRO A 15 -5.14 -8.06 -1.21
N ALA A 16 -4.23 -8.24 -2.16
CA ALA A 16 -2.84 -7.82 -2.02
C ALA A 16 -2.57 -6.71 -3.04
N VAL A 17 -2.44 -5.48 -2.56
CA VAL A 17 -2.18 -4.31 -3.41
C VAL A 17 -0.81 -3.75 -3.12
N MET A 18 -0.18 -3.14 -4.13
CA MET A 18 1.07 -2.42 -3.94
C MET A 18 0.76 -0.94 -3.75
N VAL A 19 1.13 -0.38 -2.60
CA VAL A 19 0.93 1.04 -2.30
C VAL A 19 2.25 1.78 -2.49
N SER A 20 2.28 2.69 -3.46
CA SER A 20 3.40 3.59 -3.66
C SER A 20 3.18 4.90 -2.92
N CYS A 21 4.26 5.46 -2.41
CA CYS A 21 4.25 6.70 -1.64
C CYS A 21 5.57 7.43 -1.78
N GLY A 22 5.59 8.69 -1.37
CA GLY A 22 6.75 9.55 -1.42
C GLY A 22 7.00 10.17 -2.78
N ASP A 23 8.06 10.95 -2.88
CA ASP A 23 8.43 11.70 -4.08
C ASP A 23 9.96 11.75 -4.18
N GLY A 24 10.48 11.87 -5.40
CA GLY A 24 11.91 11.96 -5.64
C GLY A 24 12.70 10.77 -5.11
N GLU A 25 13.68 11.02 -4.24
CA GLU A 25 14.54 9.99 -3.67
C GLU A 25 13.90 9.21 -2.54
N GLU A 26 12.91 9.79 -1.85
CA GLU A 26 12.21 9.16 -0.73
C GLU A 26 10.88 8.53 -1.19
N LYS A 27 10.93 7.70 -2.24
CA LYS A 27 9.77 6.93 -2.68
C LYS A 27 9.90 5.47 -2.26
N ASN A 28 8.77 4.84 -2.00
CA ASN A 28 8.73 3.44 -1.60
C ASN A 28 7.45 2.76 -2.09
N ILE A 29 7.47 1.45 -2.04
CA ILE A 29 6.32 0.58 -2.29
C ILE A 29 6.17 -0.35 -1.10
N ILE A 30 4.95 -0.49 -0.61
CA ILE A 30 4.60 -1.48 0.40
C ILE A 30 3.41 -2.31 -0.08
N THR A 31 3.48 -3.62 0.08
CA THR A 31 2.33 -4.48 -0.19
C THR A 31 1.43 -4.51 1.02
N ILE A 32 0.16 -4.22 0.80
CA ILE A 32 -0.87 -4.13 1.84
C ILE A 32 -2.01 -5.09 1.49
N GLY A 33 -2.36 -5.94 2.45
CA GLY A 33 -3.53 -6.80 2.38
C GLY A 33 -4.73 -6.26 3.18
N TRP A 34 -4.48 -5.31 4.09
CA TRP A 34 -5.55 -4.73 4.91
C TRP A 34 -5.98 -3.40 4.30
N THR A 35 -6.87 -3.51 3.34
CA THR A 35 -7.40 -2.41 2.56
C THR A 35 -8.83 -2.72 2.13
N GLY A 36 -9.60 -1.69 1.88
CA GLY A 36 -10.99 -1.85 1.45
C GLY A 36 -11.65 -0.53 1.16
N ILE A 37 -12.93 -0.60 0.83
CA ILE A 37 -13.79 0.53 0.51
C ILE A 37 -14.63 0.88 1.74
N ILE A 38 -14.70 2.17 2.06
CA ILE A 38 -15.49 2.69 3.18
C ILE A 38 -16.77 3.34 2.68
N ASN A 39 -16.71 4.12 1.60
CA ASN A 39 -17.84 4.91 1.11
C ASN A 39 -17.84 5.00 -0.42
N SER A 40 -19.02 5.18 -1.01
CA SER A 40 -19.19 5.20 -2.47
C SER A 40 -19.27 6.61 -3.06
N ASP A 41 -19.89 7.55 -2.37
CA ASP A 41 -20.03 8.92 -2.85
C ASP A 41 -19.92 9.93 -1.67
N PRO A 42 -18.80 10.63 -1.53
CA PRO A 42 -17.58 10.46 -2.34
C PRO A 42 -16.92 9.10 -2.13
N PRO A 43 -16.13 8.60 -3.10
CA PRO A 43 -15.44 7.34 -2.94
C PRO A 43 -14.31 7.46 -1.91
N ILE A 44 -14.37 6.63 -0.88
CA ILE A 44 -13.39 6.58 0.21
C ILE A 44 -12.89 5.16 0.35
N THR A 45 -11.58 5.00 0.32
CA THR A 45 -10.88 3.75 0.61
C THR A 45 -9.97 3.94 1.82
N TYR A 46 -9.47 2.85 2.37
CA TYR A 46 -8.49 2.87 3.45
C TYR A 46 -7.36 1.90 3.20
N ILE A 47 -6.24 2.17 3.82
CA ILE A 47 -5.15 1.23 4.02
C ILE A 47 -4.82 1.19 5.51
N SER A 48 -4.46 0.01 6.02
CA SER A 48 -4.00 -0.15 7.40
C SER A 48 -2.52 -0.45 7.38
N VAL A 49 -1.73 0.48 7.91
CA VAL A 49 -0.26 0.44 7.83
C VAL A 49 0.33 0.26 9.22
N ARG A 50 1.17 -0.77 9.39
CA ARG A 50 1.91 -0.96 10.64
C ARG A 50 2.88 0.20 10.85
N LYS A 51 2.87 0.78 12.04
CA LYS A 51 3.68 1.97 12.41
C LYS A 51 5.19 1.77 12.21
N SER A 52 5.67 0.54 12.30
CA SER A 52 7.08 0.21 12.09
C SER A 52 7.51 0.09 10.62
N ARG A 53 6.57 0.09 9.68
CA ARG A 53 6.89 -0.03 8.26
C ARG A 53 7.46 1.29 7.71
N TYR A 54 8.42 1.16 6.80
CA TYR A 54 9.12 2.31 6.22
C TYR A 54 8.19 3.29 5.50
N SER A 55 7.16 2.82 4.83
CA SER A 55 6.18 3.68 4.15
C SER A 55 5.33 4.52 5.11
N HIS A 56 5.20 4.13 6.38
CA HIS A 56 4.33 4.81 7.34
C HIS A 56 4.69 6.29 7.48
N HIS A 57 5.95 6.61 7.81
CA HIS A 57 6.39 8.00 7.99
C HIS A 57 6.32 8.82 6.71
N ILE A 58 6.50 8.18 5.54
CA ILE A 58 6.41 8.85 4.25
C ILE A 58 4.97 9.28 3.99
N ILE A 59 4.00 8.39 4.20
CA ILE A 59 2.58 8.69 4.01
C ILE A 59 2.12 9.74 5.04
N GLU A 60 2.55 9.61 6.29
CA GLU A 60 2.25 10.58 7.35
C GLU A 60 2.74 11.99 6.97
N LYS A 61 3.96 12.08 6.43
CA LYS A 61 4.57 13.35 6.01
C LYS A 61 3.93 13.95 4.77
N THR A 62 3.60 13.13 3.77
CA THR A 62 3.12 13.59 2.46
C THR A 62 1.60 13.69 2.37
N GLY A 63 0.87 12.89 3.14
CA GLY A 63 -0.59 12.83 3.08
C GLY A 63 -1.15 12.23 1.79
N GLU A 64 -0.32 11.54 1.02
CA GLU A 64 -0.68 11.00 -0.30
C GLU A 64 -0.13 9.59 -0.50
N PHE A 65 -0.84 8.79 -1.27
CA PHE A 65 -0.36 7.49 -1.74
C PHE A 65 -1.14 7.04 -2.97
N VAL A 66 -0.62 6.06 -3.67
CA VAL A 66 -1.33 5.40 -4.79
C VAL A 66 -1.51 3.93 -4.48
N VAL A 67 -2.73 3.44 -4.62
CA VAL A 67 -3.03 2.01 -4.59
C VAL A 67 -2.90 1.46 -6.00
N ASN A 68 -1.94 0.56 -6.21
CA ASN A 68 -1.70 -0.06 -7.51
C ASN A 68 -2.18 -1.51 -7.45
N LEU A 69 -3.18 -1.84 -8.27
CA LEU A 69 -3.74 -3.19 -8.29
C LEU A 69 -2.74 -4.18 -8.89
N THR A 70 -2.68 -5.34 -8.31
CA THR A 70 -1.76 -6.41 -8.70
C THR A 70 -2.38 -7.35 -9.73
N THR A 71 -1.53 -7.89 -10.58
CA THR A 71 -1.87 -8.95 -11.55
C THR A 71 -1.01 -10.17 -11.25
N GLU A 72 -1.29 -11.27 -11.92
CA GLU A 72 -0.46 -12.47 -11.85
C GLU A 72 1.02 -12.17 -12.18
N LYS A 73 1.27 -11.35 -13.18
CA LYS A 73 2.63 -10.92 -13.57
C LYS A 73 3.35 -10.13 -12.48
N LEU A 74 2.61 -9.46 -11.61
CA LEU A 74 3.13 -8.67 -10.50
C LEU A 74 3.21 -9.44 -9.18
N ALA A 75 2.83 -10.71 -9.15
CA ALA A 75 2.77 -11.50 -7.91
C ALA A 75 4.11 -11.55 -7.18
N PHE A 76 5.20 -11.80 -7.89
CA PHE A 76 6.54 -11.82 -7.28
C PHE A 76 6.94 -10.46 -6.72
N ALA A 77 6.71 -9.38 -7.47
CA ALA A 77 6.98 -8.01 -7.02
C ALA A 77 6.14 -7.63 -5.79
N ALA A 78 4.86 -8.03 -5.77
CA ALA A 78 3.98 -7.80 -4.64
C ALA A 78 4.47 -8.51 -3.37
N ASP A 79 4.90 -9.76 -3.47
CA ASP A 79 5.49 -10.51 -2.37
C ASP A 79 6.77 -9.83 -1.86
N TYR A 80 7.69 -9.53 -2.76
CA TYR A 80 8.95 -8.85 -2.43
C TYR A 80 8.73 -7.52 -1.72
N CYS A 81 7.85 -6.67 -2.24
CA CYS A 81 7.54 -5.36 -1.65
C CYS A 81 6.87 -5.45 -0.28
N GLY A 82 6.24 -6.57 0.03
CA GLY A 82 5.66 -6.84 1.34
C GLY A 82 6.67 -7.37 2.37
N VAL A 83 7.72 -8.06 1.93
CA VAL A 83 8.72 -8.71 2.79
C VAL A 83 9.91 -7.80 3.08
N LYS A 84 10.41 -7.09 2.06
CA LYS A 84 11.59 -6.22 2.20
C LYS A 84 11.22 -4.83 2.72
N SER A 85 12.20 -4.17 3.34
CA SER A 85 12.06 -2.79 3.82
C SER A 85 12.67 -1.81 2.83
N GLY A 86 11.99 -0.67 2.64
CA GLY A 86 12.54 0.46 1.88
C GLY A 86 13.76 1.12 2.52
N ARG A 87 14.06 0.78 3.80
CA ARG A 87 15.30 1.18 4.45
C ARG A 87 16.54 0.51 3.84
N ASP A 88 16.35 -0.70 3.31
CA ASP A 88 17.44 -1.56 2.89
C ASP A 88 17.55 -1.68 1.37
N VAL A 89 16.45 -1.49 0.64
CA VAL A 89 16.38 -1.71 -0.80
C VAL A 89 15.53 -0.66 -1.50
N ASP A 90 15.87 -0.36 -2.76
CA ASP A 90 15.02 0.38 -3.69
C ASP A 90 14.12 -0.61 -4.43
N LYS A 91 12.87 -0.69 -4.02
CA LYS A 91 11.91 -1.67 -4.53
C LYS A 91 11.53 -1.44 -5.99
N PHE A 92 11.49 -0.18 -6.45
CA PHE A 92 11.28 0.12 -7.86
C PHE A 92 12.39 -0.47 -8.72
N LYS A 93 13.63 -0.25 -8.32
CA LYS A 93 14.81 -0.75 -9.03
C LYS A 93 14.91 -2.27 -8.97
N GLU A 94 14.84 -2.84 -7.77
CA GLU A 94 15.02 -4.28 -7.56
C GLU A 94 13.96 -5.11 -8.29
N MET A 95 12.71 -4.64 -8.32
CA MET A 95 11.61 -5.32 -8.99
C MET A 95 11.38 -4.83 -10.43
N ARG A 96 12.25 -3.96 -10.94
CA ARG A 96 12.15 -3.39 -12.29
C ARG A 96 10.78 -2.76 -12.56
N LEU A 97 10.24 -2.10 -11.54
CA LEU A 97 8.99 -1.36 -11.64
C LEU A 97 9.28 0.07 -12.07
N THR A 98 8.50 0.56 -13.01
CA THR A 98 8.67 1.91 -13.55
C THR A 98 7.78 2.89 -12.79
N PRO A 99 8.37 3.89 -12.11
CA PRO A 99 7.56 4.97 -11.55
C PRO A 99 7.00 5.81 -12.69
N GLU A 100 5.68 6.03 -12.65
CA GLU A 100 4.94 6.83 -13.61
C GLU A 100 4.28 8.00 -12.89
N SER A 101 4.34 9.19 -13.48
CA SER A 101 3.72 10.38 -12.88
C SER A 101 2.22 10.22 -12.77
N ALA A 102 1.69 10.52 -11.60
CA ALA A 102 0.25 10.58 -11.36
C ALA A 102 -0.32 11.93 -11.83
N ASP A 103 -1.63 12.01 -12.03
CA ASP A 103 -2.29 13.23 -12.48
C ASP A 103 -2.56 14.22 -11.34
N ILE A 104 -2.84 13.71 -10.13
CA ILE A 104 -3.37 14.52 -9.02
C ILE A 104 -2.42 14.53 -7.83
N VAL A 105 -1.79 13.39 -7.51
CA VAL A 105 -0.87 13.27 -6.39
C VAL A 105 0.59 13.32 -6.84
N LYS A 106 1.51 13.67 -5.96
CA LYS A 106 2.95 13.76 -6.28
C LYS A 106 3.64 12.40 -6.27
N CYS A 107 3.15 11.45 -5.47
CA CYS A 107 3.75 10.12 -5.43
C CYS A 107 3.48 9.36 -6.73
N PRO A 108 4.45 8.56 -7.19
CA PRO A 108 4.36 7.88 -8.46
C PRO A 108 3.38 6.72 -8.44
N MET A 109 2.76 6.46 -9.57
CA MET A 109 2.10 5.19 -9.89
C MET A 109 3.14 4.14 -10.27
N ILE A 110 2.75 2.89 -10.27
CA ILE A 110 3.52 1.78 -10.86
C ILE A 110 3.00 1.54 -12.27
N ALA A 111 3.82 1.81 -13.27
CA ALA A 111 3.40 1.74 -14.69
C ALA A 111 2.90 0.35 -15.10
N GLN A 112 3.44 -0.72 -14.52
CA GLN A 112 3.04 -2.10 -14.80
C GLN A 112 1.69 -2.50 -14.21
N SER A 113 1.15 -1.71 -13.27
CA SER A 113 -0.17 -1.95 -12.70
C SER A 113 -1.27 -1.46 -13.65
N PRO A 114 -2.32 -2.26 -13.91
CA PRO A 114 -3.37 -1.88 -14.85
C PRO A 114 -4.35 -0.84 -14.30
N VAL A 115 -4.44 -0.71 -12.97
CA VAL A 115 -5.33 0.24 -12.30
C VAL A 115 -4.59 0.87 -11.12
N ASN A 116 -4.62 2.19 -11.08
CA ASN A 116 -3.95 2.99 -10.08
C ASN A 116 -4.97 3.95 -9.44
N LEU A 117 -5.12 3.89 -8.13
CA LEU A 117 -6.01 4.76 -7.37
C LEU A 117 -5.18 5.81 -6.66
N GLU A 118 -5.27 7.04 -7.13
CA GLU A 118 -4.60 8.19 -6.50
C GLU A 118 -5.37 8.64 -5.28
N CYS A 119 -4.74 8.62 -4.12
CA CYS A 119 -5.39 8.85 -2.84
C CYS A 119 -4.75 10.00 -2.07
N ARG A 120 -5.61 10.81 -1.44
CA ARG A 120 -5.22 11.78 -0.41
C ARG A 120 -5.78 11.36 0.93
N VAL A 121 -4.97 11.45 1.95
CA VAL A 121 -5.38 11.15 3.33
C VAL A 121 -6.33 12.23 3.83
N ILE A 122 -7.54 11.83 4.24
CA ILE A 122 -8.54 12.72 4.84
C ILE A 122 -8.70 12.49 6.33
N GLU A 123 -8.32 11.31 6.81
CA GLU A 123 -8.44 10.91 8.21
C GLU A 123 -7.39 9.84 8.53
N VAL A 124 -6.82 9.92 9.72
CA VAL A 124 -5.97 8.87 10.29
C VAL A 124 -6.56 8.41 11.60
N LYS A 125 -6.86 7.13 11.70
CA LYS A 125 -7.32 6.49 12.92
C LYS A 125 -6.21 5.62 13.50
N SER A 126 -5.76 5.95 14.70
CA SER A 126 -4.61 5.30 15.30
C SER A 126 -5.02 4.17 16.24
N TYR A 127 -4.41 3.03 16.06
CA TYR A 127 -4.51 1.85 16.91
C TYR A 127 -3.12 1.49 17.46
N PRO A 128 -3.01 0.56 18.43
CA PRO A 128 -1.70 0.25 19.04
C PRO A 128 -0.59 -0.12 18.05
N THR A 129 -0.89 -0.86 16.98
CA THR A 129 0.12 -1.33 16.03
C THR A 129 0.00 -0.73 14.63
N HIS A 130 -1.16 -0.24 14.26
CA HIS A 130 -1.47 0.28 12.93
C HIS A 130 -2.18 1.62 12.98
N ASP A 131 -1.96 2.38 11.94
CA ASP A 131 -2.75 3.55 11.57
C ASP A 131 -3.46 3.32 10.26
#